data_98cf1a3cfbe4290df9a29bd62b5c1477
#
_entry.id   98cf1a3cfbe4290df9a29bd62b5c1477
#
_cell.length_a   1.000
_cell.length_b   1.000
_cell.length_c   1.000
_cell.angle_alpha   90.00
_cell.angle_beta   90.00
_cell.angle_gamma   90.00
#
_symmetry.space_group_name_H-M   'P 1'
#
loop_
_entity.id
_entity.type
_entity.pdbx_description
1 polymer ?
#
loop_
_entity_poly.entity_id
_entity_poly.type
_entity_poly.pdbx_seq_one_letter_code
_entity_poly.pdbx_strand_id
1 'polypeptide(L)'
;MCSWIVEKAEISGTGKGATGWFNLSQANVYYDHPYDAPLDHALIIDFVKDTNQPGNRVAVELSRESALRLVESINTALTTGEAAHETETAGASVH
;
A
#
# COMPACT_ATOMS: atom_id res chain seq x y z
N MET A 1 -9.32 -19.65 -12.76
CA MET A 1 -9.81 -19.47 -11.41
C MET A 1 -8.94 -18.56 -10.63
N CYS A 2 -9.53 -17.68 -9.97
CA CYS A 2 -8.78 -16.69 -9.24
C CYS A 2 -8.17 -17.24 -7.98
N SER A 3 -7.12 -16.62 -7.55
CA SER A 3 -6.50 -16.99 -6.29
C SER A 3 -7.41 -16.65 -5.13
N TRP A 4 -7.47 -17.53 -4.17
CA TRP A 4 -8.22 -17.26 -2.96
C TRP A 4 -7.33 -16.75 -1.85
N ILE A 5 -6.04 -16.58 -2.15
CA ILE A 5 -5.09 -16.16 -1.13
C ILE A 5 -5.02 -14.64 -1.14
N VAL A 6 -5.40 -14.06 -0.04
CA VAL A 6 -5.33 -12.61 0.15
C VAL A 6 -4.55 -12.37 1.42
N GLU A 7 -3.48 -11.60 1.30
CA GLU A 7 -2.68 -11.24 2.46
C GLU A 7 -3.21 -9.93 3.01
N LYS A 8 -3.64 -9.96 4.24
CA LYS A 8 -4.22 -8.78 4.88
C LYS A 8 -3.21 -8.20 5.84
N ALA A 9 -2.92 -6.92 5.67
CA ALA A 9 -2.03 -6.22 6.57
C ALA A 9 -2.83 -5.18 7.33
N GLU A 10 -2.71 -5.20 8.65
CA GLU A 10 -3.28 -4.13 9.46
C GLU A 10 -2.31 -2.97 9.38
N ILE A 11 -2.79 -1.84 8.94
CA ILE A 11 -1.96 -0.66 8.78
C ILE A 11 -2.65 0.53 9.43
N SER A 12 -1.87 1.57 9.61
CA SER A 12 -2.37 2.80 10.17
C SER A 12 -1.81 3.93 9.32
N GLY A 13 -2.68 4.75 8.79
CA GLY A 13 -2.24 5.83 7.94
C GLY A 13 -3.42 6.50 7.29
N THR A 14 -3.13 7.28 6.27
CA THR A 14 -4.18 7.96 5.52
C THR A 14 -3.94 7.77 4.03
N GLY A 15 -5.02 7.75 3.28
CA GLY A 15 -4.96 7.64 1.84
C GLY A 15 -5.84 8.69 1.20
N LYS A 16 -5.51 9.08 0.00
CA LYS A 16 -6.31 10.05 -0.73
C LYS A 16 -7.18 9.33 -1.74
N GLY A 17 -8.46 9.40 -1.54
CA GLY A 17 -9.42 8.79 -2.44
C GLY A 17 -10.13 9.83 -3.28
N ALA A 18 -11.23 9.42 -3.89
CA ALA A 18 -11.98 10.29 -4.79
C ALA A 18 -12.55 11.52 -4.12
N THR A 19 -12.89 11.40 -2.86
CA THR A 19 -13.53 12.49 -2.14
C THR A 19 -12.60 13.14 -1.11
N GLY A 20 -11.32 12.82 -1.13
CA GLY A 20 -10.37 13.45 -0.23
C GLY A 20 -9.61 12.43 0.59
N TRP A 21 -8.95 12.88 1.63
CA TRP A 21 -8.16 12.03 2.49
C TRP A 21 -9.05 11.27 3.47
N PHE A 22 -8.69 10.04 3.75
CA PHE A 22 -9.41 9.23 4.73
C PHE A 22 -8.42 8.32 5.45
N ASN A 23 -8.81 7.85 6.62
CA ASN A 23 -7.97 6.94 7.38
C ASN A 23 -7.97 5.55 6.78
N LEU A 24 -6.80 4.92 6.82
CA LEU A 24 -6.65 3.55 6.35
C LEU A 24 -6.44 2.64 7.54
N SER A 25 -7.05 1.48 7.49
CA SER A 25 -6.88 0.49 8.55
C SER A 25 -6.38 -0.84 8.03
N GLN A 26 -6.41 -1.05 6.72
CA GLN A 26 -6.09 -2.35 6.18
C GLN A 26 -5.60 -2.23 4.76
N ALA A 27 -4.64 -3.06 4.41
CA ALA A 27 -4.24 -3.26 3.03
C ALA A 27 -4.44 -4.73 2.68
N ASN A 28 -5.18 -4.99 1.63
CA ASN A 28 -5.39 -6.35 1.13
C ASN A 28 -4.51 -6.54 -0.08
N VAL A 29 -3.63 -7.52 -0.03
CA VAL A 29 -2.64 -7.75 -1.06
C VAL A 29 -2.87 -9.12 -1.67
N TYR A 30 -3.03 -9.18 -2.98
CA TYR A 30 -3.21 -10.46 -3.64
C TYR A 30 -2.68 -10.41 -5.06
N TYR A 31 -2.50 -11.58 -5.65
CA TYR A 31 -1.94 -11.72 -6.98
C TYR A 31 -2.97 -12.45 -7.82
N ASP A 32 -3.60 -11.76 -8.75
CA ASP A 32 -4.75 -12.29 -9.44
C ASP A 32 -4.96 -11.55 -10.76
N HIS A 33 -6.08 -11.84 -11.41
CA HIS A 33 -6.43 -11.17 -12.66
C HIS A 33 -6.77 -9.71 -12.38
N PRO A 34 -6.14 -8.76 -13.08
CA PRO A 34 -6.43 -7.35 -12.84
C PRO A 34 -7.74 -6.93 -13.51
N TYR A 35 -8.28 -5.85 -13.03
CA TYR A 35 -9.44 -5.25 -13.67
C TYR A 35 -9.07 -4.39 -14.85
N ASP A 36 -7.98 -3.66 -14.75
CA ASP A 36 -7.65 -2.63 -15.73
C ASP A 36 -6.30 -2.85 -16.40
N ALA A 37 -5.29 -3.21 -15.65
CA ALA A 37 -3.95 -3.33 -16.19
C ALA A 37 -3.89 -4.42 -17.26
N PRO A 38 -3.13 -4.21 -18.34
CA PRO A 38 -3.04 -5.19 -19.43
C PRO A 38 -2.06 -6.31 -19.10
N LEU A 39 -2.37 -7.06 -18.07
CA LEU A 39 -1.53 -8.14 -17.55
C LEU A 39 -2.38 -9.36 -17.33
N ASP A 40 -1.79 -10.54 -17.48
CA ASP A 40 -2.49 -11.77 -17.13
C ASP A 40 -2.74 -11.86 -15.64
N HIS A 41 -1.73 -11.49 -14.87
CA HIS A 41 -1.83 -11.46 -13.41
C HIS A 41 -1.15 -10.20 -12.92
N ALA A 42 -1.70 -9.62 -11.90
CA ALA A 42 -1.18 -8.40 -11.31
C ALA A 42 -1.12 -8.53 -9.80
N LEU A 43 -0.19 -7.85 -9.21
CA LEU A 43 -0.15 -7.66 -7.77
C LEU A 43 -1.12 -6.54 -7.47
N ILE A 44 -2.15 -6.85 -6.73
CA ILE A 44 -3.22 -5.90 -6.46
C ILE A 44 -3.18 -5.54 -4.99
N ILE A 45 -3.25 -4.25 -4.70
CA ILE A 45 -3.31 -3.79 -3.32
C ILE A 45 -4.54 -2.92 -3.17
N ASP A 46 -5.40 -3.29 -2.25
CA ASP A 46 -6.55 -2.48 -1.88
C ASP A 46 -6.28 -1.87 -0.52
N PHE A 47 -6.17 -0.55 -0.49
CA PHE A 47 -6.05 0.18 0.76
C PHE A 47 -7.44 0.62 1.17
N VAL A 48 -7.89 0.17 2.32
CA VAL A 48 -9.27 0.39 2.72
C VAL A 48 -9.37 0.80 4.18
N LYS A 49 -10.51 1.37 4.49
CA LYS A 49 -10.92 1.56 5.86
C LYS A 49 -11.88 0.43 6.21
N ASP A 50 -12.14 0.25 7.49
CA ASP A 50 -13.07 -0.77 7.96
C ASP A 50 -14.44 -0.66 7.38
N THR A 51 -14.86 0.52 6.99
CA THR A 51 -16.21 0.71 6.51
C THR A 51 -16.31 0.29 5.06
N ASN A 52 -17.50 -0.01 4.62
CA ASN A 52 -17.76 -0.40 3.25
C ASN A 52 -18.09 0.77 2.35
N GLN A 53 -17.68 1.95 2.72
CA GLN A 53 -17.99 3.13 1.91
C GLN A 53 -17.11 3.17 0.68
N PRO A 54 -17.68 3.29 -0.51
CA PRO A 54 -16.87 3.21 -1.74
C PRO A 54 -15.79 4.27 -1.86
N GLY A 55 -16.01 5.43 -1.29
CA GLY A 55 -15.04 6.51 -1.37
C GLY A 55 -13.81 6.31 -0.51
N ASN A 56 -13.83 5.30 0.37
CA ASN A 56 -12.74 5.04 1.31
C ASN A 56 -11.91 3.87 0.85
N ARG A 57 -11.47 3.91 -0.38
CA ARG A 57 -10.71 2.82 -0.96
C ARG A 57 -9.77 3.34 -2.02
N VAL A 58 -8.55 2.85 -2.00
CA VAL A 58 -7.57 3.14 -3.06
C VAL A 58 -7.01 1.80 -3.51
N ALA A 59 -7.09 1.52 -4.79
CA ALA A 59 -6.62 0.25 -5.33
C ALA A 59 -5.54 0.51 -6.36
N VAL A 60 -4.53 -0.37 -6.40
CA VAL A 60 -3.50 -0.31 -7.42
C VAL A 60 -3.29 -1.71 -7.99
N GLU A 61 -2.87 -1.76 -9.25
CA GLU A 61 -2.53 -3.00 -9.94
C GLU A 61 -1.14 -2.84 -10.51
N LEU A 62 -0.25 -3.75 -10.17
CA LEU A 62 1.16 -3.66 -10.55
C LEU A 62 1.60 -4.97 -11.17
N SER A 63 2.55 -4.90 -12.09
CA SER A 63 3.22 -6.10 -12.52
C SER A 63 4.03 -6.67 -11.37
N ARG A 64 4.37 -7.94 -11.46
CA ARG A 64 5.19 -8.59 -10.45
C ARG A 64 6.50 -7.83 -10.25
N GLU A 65 7.13 -7.46 -11.36
CA GLU A 65 8.42 -6.74 -11.31
C GLU A 65 8.27 -5.38 -10.65
N SER A 66 7.21 -4.67 -10.96
CA SER A 66 6.96 -3.37 -10.35
C SER A 66 6.69 -3.50 -8.86
N ALA A 67 5.97 -4.54 -8.47
CA ALA A 67 5.69 -4.79 -7.06
C ALA A 67 6.98 -5.05 -6.29
N LEU A 68 7.89 -5.84 -6.87
CA LEU A 68 9.17 -6.10 -6.22
C LEU A 68 10.02 -4.85 -6.09
N ARG A 69 10.01 -3.99 -7.10
CA ARG A 69 10.70 -2.71 -7.02
C ARG A 69 10.12 -1.82 -5.94
N LEU A 70 8.80 -1.86 -5.79
CA LEU A 70 8.15 -1.07 -4.76
C LEU A 70 8.55 -1.54 -3.37
N VAL A 71 8.63 -2.86 -3.17
CA VAL A 71 9.08 -3.41 -1.90
C VAL A 71 10.47 -2.90 -1.57
N GLU A 72 11.38 -2.96 -2.56
CA GLU A 72 12.74 -2.47 -2.35
C GLU A 72 12.77 -0.99 -2.01
N SER A 73 11.97 -0.20 -2.72
CA SER A 73 11.94 1.24 -2.50
C SER A 73 11.42 1.58 -1.11
N ILE A 74 10.42 0.86 -0.65
CA ILE A 74 9.88 1.06 0.67
C ILE A 74 10.95 0.76 1.72
N ASN A 75 11.62 -0.38 1.58
CA ASN A 75 12.67 -0.76 2.53
C ASN A 75 13.81 0.26 2.55
N THR A 76 14.22 0.71 1.37
CA THR A 76 15.30 1.70 1.28
C THR A 76 14.89 3.02 1.91
N ALA A 77 13.67 3.46 1.62
CA ALA A 77 13.20 4.73 2.16
C ALA A 77 13.14 4.70 3.69
N LEU A 78 12.66 3.59 4.24
CA LEU A 78 12.58 3.45 5.69
C LEU A 78 13.97 3.45 6.31
N THR A 79 14.88 2.65 5.76
CA THR A 79 16.23 2.54 6.30
C THR A 79 16.96 3.87 6.21
N THR A 80 16.91 4.48 5.04
CA THR A 80 17.62 5.76 4.83
C THR A 80 16.99 6.88 5.62
N GLY A 81 15.67 6.93 5.64
CA GLY A 81 14.97 7.99 6.36
C GLY A 81 15.16 7.91 7.84
N GLU A 82 15.13 6.71 8.40
CA GLU A 82 15.34 6.53 9.82
C GLU A 82 16.76 6.94 10.23
N ALA A 83 17.74 6.56 9.42
CA ALA A 83 19.10 6.94 9.71
C ALA A 83 19.27 8.46 9.68
N ALA A 84 18.68 9.12 8.70
CA ALA A 84 18.76 10.57 8.60
C ALA A 84 18.09 11.25 9.78
N HIS A 85 16.94 10.76 10.17
CA HIS A 85 16.20 11.38 11.27
C HIS A 85 16.83 11.10 12.63
N GLU A 86 17.49 9.98 12.78
CA GLU A 86 18.22 9.70 13.99
C GLU A 86 19.36 10.70 14.20
N THR A 87 20.03 11.08 13.12
CA THR A 87 21.13 12.01 13.25
C THR A 87 20.65 13.43 13.38
N GLU A 88 19.45 13.74 12.94
CA GLU A 88 18.96 15.10 13.05
C GLU A 88 18.62 15.47 14.47
N THR A 89 17.73 14.71 15.05
CA THR A 89 17.30 15.03 16.34
C THR A 89 16.69 13.89 16.96
N ALA A 90 17.21 13.45 17.97
CA ALA A 90 16.55 12.39 18.68
C ALA A 90 15.19 12.87 19.07
N GLY A 91 14.20 12.24 18.71
CA GLY A 91 12.90 12.52 19.17
C GLY A 91 12.12 13.51 18.42
N ALA A 92 12.68 14.01 17.43
CA ALA A 92 11.87 14.81 16.66
C ALA A 92 10.95 14.03 15.93
N SER A 93 10.30 13.73 15.94
CA SER A 93 9.58 13.06 15.34
C SER A 93 8.79 13.26 14.66
N VAL A 94 8.53 13.19 14.09
CA VAL A 94 7.90 13.25 13.62
C VAL A 94 7.20 13.12 12.81
N HIS A 95 6.82 12.97 12.24
CA HIS A 95 5.95 12.90 11.46
C HIS A 95 5.33 12.26 11.22
#